data_cc81d65ffa30de00c0753c6a710c9dd8
#
_entry.id   cc81d65ffa30de00c0753c6a710c9dd8
#
_cell.length_a   1.000
_cell.length_b   1.000
_cell.length_c   1.000
_cell.angle_alpha   90.00
_cell.angle_beta   90.00
_cell.angle_gamma   90.00
#
_symmetry.space_group_name_H-M   'P 1'
#
loop_
_entity.id
_entity.type
_entity.pdbx_description
1 polymer ?
#
loop_
_entity_poly.entity_id
_entity_poly.type
_entity_poly.pdbx_seq_one_letter_code
_entity_poly.pdbx_strand_id
1 'polypeptide(L)'
;MLNIKELEEMGKKAGFSHVALLKSDSIQLMPEVREMCKNNICHMYAKRWSCPPGCGDLEVCRKKIEKYREGIIVQTVGKLEDPLDGETMMETEAVHKQNFYEFEKVLRERWPGMLPIGAGCCTKCKTCTYPDAPCRFPEQAFSSMEAYGDRKSVV
;
A
#
# COMPACT_ATOMS: atom_id res chain seq x y z
N MET A 1 -1.39 -16.96 -14.69
CA MET A 1 -1.62 -15.68 -15.40
C MET A 1 -2.92 -15.08 -14.88
N LEU A 2 -2.88 -13.82 -14.44
CA LEU A 2 -4.05 -13.13 -13.94
C LEU A 2 -5.01 -12.75 -15.08
N ASN A 3 -6.30 -12.92 -14.85
CA ASN A 3 -7.33 -12.45 -15.79
C ASN A 3 -7.62 -10.97 -15.49
N ILE A 4 -6.99 -10.07 -16.24
CA ILE A 4 -7.09 -8.63 -15.96
C ILE A 4 -8.51 -8.10 -16.14
N LYS A 5 -9.30 -8.60 -17.10
CA LYS A 5 -10.68 -8.14 -17.31
C LYS A 5 -11.57 -8.44 -16.10
N GLU A 6 -11.44 -9.65 -15.54
CA GLU A 6 -12.16 -10.04 -14.34
C GLU A 6 -11.74 -9.18 -13.14
N LEU A 7 -10.43 -8.94 -12.98
CA LEU A 7 -9.89 -8.12 -11.90
C LEU A 7 -10.29 -6.64 -12.03
N GLU A 8 -10.38 -6.11 -13.25
CA GLU A 8 -10.90 -4.77 -13.51
C GLU A 8 -12.37 -4.64 -13.07
N GLU A 9 -13.20 -5.63 -13.41
CA GLU A 9 -14.60 -5.65 -12.97
C GLU A 9 -14.72 -5.73 -11.45
N MET A 10 -13.96 -6.62 -10.83
CA MET A 10 -13.93 -6.76 -9.38
C MET A 10 -13.45 -5.47 -8.69
N GLY A 11 -12.40 -4.84 -9.18
CA GLY A 11 -11.87 -3.59 -8.63
C GLY A 11 -12.82 -2.41 -8.80
N LYS A 12 -13.51 -2.30 -9.94
CA LYS A 12 -14.57 -1.30 -10.15
C LYS A 12 -15.73 -1.50 -9.17
N LYS A 13 -16.17 -2.74 -8.95
CA LYS A 13 -17.18 -3.06 -7.94
C LYS A 13 -16.73 -2.70 -6.51
N ALA A 14 -15.42 -2.82 -6.24
CA ALA A 14 -14.83 -2.43 -4.96
C ALA A 14 -14.68 -0.91 -4.79
N GLY A 15 -14.95 -0.11 -5.84
CA GLY A 15 -14.94 1.35 -5.79
C GLY A 15 -13.67 2.01 -6.33
N PHE A 16 -12.74 1.27 -6.94
CA PHE A 16 -11.56 1.85 -7.57
C PHE A 16 -11.87 2.48 -8.92
N SER A 17 -11.18 3.57 -9.21
CA SER A 17 -11.28 4.28 -10.50
C SER A 17 -10.59 3.51 -11.63
N HIS A 18 -9.42 2.95 -11.34
CA HIS A 18 -8.61 2.20 -12.30
C HIS A 18 -8.00 0.96 -11.67
N VAL A 19 -7.85 -0.09 -12.50
CA VAL A 19 -7.13 -1.32 -12.18
C VAL A 19 -6.28 -1.66 -13.38
N ALA A 20 -5.01 -2.00 -13.16
CA ALA A 20 -4.10 -2.38 -14.22
C ALA A 20 -3.22 -3.55 -13.79
N LEU A 21 -2.72 -4.31 -14.77
CA LEU A 21 -1.74 -5.35 -14.52
C LEU A 21 -0.40 -4.73 -14.11
N LEU A 22 0.21 -5.30 -13.10
CA LEU A 22 1.53 -4.92 -12.61
C LEU A 22 2.48 -6.11 -12.75
N LYS A 23 3.60 -5.91 -13.44
CA LYS A 23 4.71 -6.86 -13.42
C LYS A 23 5.63 -6.55 -12.25
N SER A 24 6.01 -7.57 -11.49
CA SER A 24 6.84 -7.37 -10.30
C SER A 24 8.23 -6.79 -10.62
N ASP A 25 8.78 -7.11 -11.79
CA ASP A 25 10.05 -6.55 -12.27
C ASP A 25 10.00 -5.04 -12.60
N SER A 26 8.78 -4.49 -12.75
CA SER A 26 8.59 -3.05 -12.91
C SER A 26 8.65 -2.26 -11.60
N ILE A 27 8.66 -2.94 -10.45
CA ILE A 27 8.79 -2.33 -9.13
C ILE A 27 10.26 -2.07 -8.83
N GLN A 28 10.63 -0.81 -8.67
CA GLN A 28 12.00 -0.40 -8.43
C GLN A 28 12.14 0.13 -7.00
N LEU A 29 12.78 -0.64 -6.14
CA LEU A 29 13.04 -0.23 -4.77
C LEU A 29 14.30 0.64 -4.72
N MET A 30 14.12 1.89 -4.36
CA MET A 30 15.12 2.95 -4.40
C MET A 30 15.53 3.39 -2.99
N PRO A 31 16.81 3.42 -2.66
CA PRO A 31 17.29 3.94 -1.39
C PRO A 31 16.83 5.38 -1.11
N GLU A 32 16.75 6.21 -2.15
CA GLU A 32 16.31 7.61 -2.06
C GLU A 32 14.88 7.73 -1.53
N VAL A 33 13.98 6.82 -1.90
CA VAL A 33 12.60 6.80 -1.39
C VAL A 33 12.58 6.45 0.10
N ARG A 34 13.44 5.52 0.53
CA ARG A 34 13.63 5.21 1.96
C ARG A 34 14.21 6.39 2.75
N GLU A 35 15.13 7.16 2.18
CA GLU A 35 15.62 8.40 2.79
C GLU A 35 14.50 9.44 2.94
N MET A 36 13.57 9.52 1.98
CA MET A 36 12.37 10.38 2.14
C MET A 36 11.53 9.96 3.34
N CYS A 37 11.33 8.66 3.57
CA CYS A 37 10.67 8.16 4.78
C CYS A 37 11.44 8.54 6.06
N LYS A 38 12.76 8.45 6.01
CA LYS A 38 13.65 8.77 7.13
C LYS A 38 13.62 10.26 7.49
N ASN A 39 13.37 11.14 6.53
CA ASN A 39 13.14 12.57 6.78
C ASN A 39 11.89 12.84 7.62
N ASN A 40 11.04 11.82 7.78
CA ASN A 40 9.93 11.80 8.72
C ASN A 40 8.90 12.92 8.55
N ILE A 41 8.68 13.36 7.30
CA ILE A 41 7.70 14.41 6.98
C ILE A 41 6.28 13.98 7.38
N CYS A 42 5.94 12.69 7.18
CA CYS A 42 4.66 12.12 7.59
C CYS A 42 4.57 11.77 9.08
N HIS A 43 5.64 11.94 9.84
CA HIS A 43 5.76 11.65 11.27
C HIS A 43 5.51 10.19 11.69
N MET A 44 5.59 9.23 10.74
CA MET A 44 5.34 7.80 10.97
C MET A 44 6.60 6.93 10.95
N TYR A 45 7.76 7.51 10.61
CA TYR A 45 9.03 6.79 10.65
C TYR A 45 9.35 6.29 12.07
N ALA A 46 9.76 5.03 12.18
CA ALA A 46 10.04 4.35 13.44
C ALA A 46 8.91 4.40 14.49
N LYS A 47 7.65 4.47 14.03
CA LYS A 47 6.47 4.49 14.92
C LYS A 47 5.45 3.41 14.63
N ARG A 48 5.58 2.69 13.52
CA ARG A 48 4.63 1.65 13.08
C ARG A 48 5.34 0.46 12.47
N TRP A 49 4.80 -0.73 12.67
CA TRP A 49 5.30 -1.95 12.05
C TRP A 49 5.22 -1.91 10.52
N SER A 50 4.25 -1.19 9.95
CA SER A 50 4.08 -1.03 8.50
C SER A 50 5.03 0.01 7.87
N CYS A 51 5.73 0.80 8.66
CA CYS A 51 6.63 1.86 8.20
C CYS A 51 8.09 1.51 8.48
N PRO A 52 9.05 2.10 7.74
CA PRO A 52 10.46 1.91 8.05
C PRO A 52 10.83 2.42 9.45
N PRO A 53 11.74 1.79 10.16
CA PRO A 53 12.42 0.52 9.84
C PRO A 53 11.62 -0.74 10.18
N GLY A 54 10.41 -0.62 10.77
CA GLY A 54 9.59 -1.73 11.26
C GLY A 54 9.19 -2.74 10.17
N CYS A 55 9.00 -2.29 8.93
CA CYS A 55 8.67 -3.16 7.80
C CYS A 55 9.88 -3.91 7.19
N GLY A 56 11.08 -3.73 7.75
CA GLY A 56 12.32 -4.30 7.25
C GLY A 56 13.09 -3.33 6.33
N ASP A 57 14.35 -3.67 6.03
CA ASP A 57 15.17 -2.91 5.09
C ASP A 57 14.79 -3.17 3.64
N LEU A 58 15.44 -2.47 2.69
CA LEU A 58 15.16 -2.62 1.26
C LEU A 58 15.39 -4.04 0.75
N GLU A 59 16.38 -4.74 1.27
CA GLU A 59 16.67 -6.12 0.86
C GLU A 59 15.57 -7.08 1.31
N VAL A 60 15.07 -6.91 2.54
CA VAL A 60 13.92 -7.67 3.06
C VAL A 60 12.68 -7.41 2.19
N CYS A 61 12.40 -6.15 1.86
CA CYS A 61 11.28 -5.79 1.01
C CYS A 61 11.42 -6.35 -0.42
N ARG A 62 12.63 -6.29 -0.99
CA ARG A 62 12.94 -6.85 -2.31
C ARG A 62 12.66 -8.35 -2.35
N LYS A 63 13.17 -9.11 -1.40
CA LYS A 63 12.94 -10.55 -1.30
C LYS A 63 11.46 -10.92 -1.16
N LYS A 64 10.65 -10.07 -0.54
CA LYS A 64 9.20 -10.28 -0.49
C LYS A 64 8.56 -10.14 -1.87
N ILE A 65 8.94 -9.11 -2.63
CA ILE A 65 8.39 -8.83 -3.97
C ILE A 65 8.85 -9.88 -4.99
N GLU A 66 10.11 -10.31 -4.95
CA GLU A 66 10.70 -11.27 -5.88
C GLU A 66 10.02 -12.65 -5.89
N LYS A 67 9.23 -12.96 -4.85
CA LYS A 67 8.40 -14.18 -4.81
C LYS A 67 7.24 -14.17 -5.79
N TYR A 68 6.91 -13.01 -6.34
CA TYR A 68 5.77 -12.80 -7.22
C TYR A 68 6.25 -12.40 -8.62
N ARG A 69 5.51 -12.79 -9.65
CA ARG A 69 5.80 -12.45 -11.05
C ARG A 69 4.91 -11.32 -11.55
N GLU A 70 3.66 -11.33 -11.12
CA GLU A 70 2.65 -10.38 -11.55
C GLU A 70 1.70 -10.04 -10.39
N GLY A 71 1.04 -8.93 -10.51
CA GLY A 71 0.03 -8.44 -9.59
C GLY A 71 -0.88 -7.46 -10.30
N ILE A 72 -1.64 -6.72 -9.53
CA ILE A 72 -2.45 -5.61 -10.00
C ILE A 72 -2.11 -4.35 -9.23
N ILE A 73 -2.24 -3.22 -9.90
CA ILE A 73 -2.26 -1.90 -9.27
C ILE A 73 -3.67 -1.35 -9.31
N VAL A 74 -4.14 -0.78 -8.22
CA VAL A 74 -5.45 -0.15 -8.09
C VAL A 74 -5.28 1.33 -7.79
N GLN A 75 -6.14 2.17 -8.35
CA GLN A 75 -6.08 3.60 -8.18
C GLN A 75 -7.44 4.18 -7.87
N THR A 76 -7.48 5.12 -6.94
CA THR A 76 -8.64 5.97 -6.66
C THR A 76 -8.32 7.40 -7.06
N VAL A 77 -9.19 8.02 -7.88
CA VAL A 77 -9.04 9.40 -8.34
C VAL A 77 -10.02 10.29 -7.61
N GLY A 78 -9.51 11.30 -6.90
CA GLY A 78 -10.30 12.40 -6.34
C GLY A 78 -10.19 13.64 -7.22
N LYS A 79 -11.29 14.39 -7.34
CA LYS A 79 -11.29 15.65 -8.08
C LYS A 79 -11.20 16.81 -7.09
N LEU A 80 -10.07 17.48 -7.09
CA LEU A 80 -9.83 18.66 -6.25
C LEU A 80 -10.55 19.88 -6.82
N GLU A 81 -11.07 20.72 -5.97
CA GLU A 81 -11.61 22.04 -6.36
C GLU A 81 -10.46 23.01 -6.68
N ASP A 82 -9.39 22.94 -5.91
CA ASP A 82 -8.14 23.68 -6.10
C ASP A 82 -6.93 22.90 -5.59
N PRO A 83 -5.68 23.32 -5.87
CA PRO A 83 -4.46 22.60 -5.45
C PRO A 83 -4.27 22.50 -3.93
N LEU A 84 -4.99 23.26 -3.13
CA LEU A 84 -4.91 23.27 -1.67
C LEU A 84 -6.09 22.56 -0.99
N ASP A 85 -6.94 21.90 -1.78
CA ASP A 85 -8.09 21.12 -1.29
C ASP A 85 -7.64 19.86 -0.52
N GLY A 86 -7.10 20.10 0.67
CA GLY A 86 -6.62 19.04 1.57
C GLY A 86 -7.75 18.15 2.08
N GLU A 87 -8.97 18.66 2.18
CA GLU A 87 -10.14 17.89 2.63
C GLU A 87 -10.45 16.77 1.64
N THR A 88 -10.59 17.12 0.35
CA THR A 88 -10.82 16.11 -0.71
C THR A 88 -9.66 15.12 -0.83
N MET A 89 -8.40 15.57 -0.62
CA MET A 89 -7.25 14.66 -0.59
C MET A 89 -7.38 13.63 0.54
N MET A 90 -7.72 14.07 1.75
CA MET A 90 -7.86 13.20 2.92
C MET A 90 -9.06 12.25 2.77
N GLU A 91 -10.19 12.73 2.25
CA GLU A 91 -11.37 11.90 1.96
C GLU A 91 -11.06 10.83 0.91
N THR A 92 -10.38 11.21 -0.18
CA THR A 92 -9.98 10.27 -1.23
C THR A 92 -9.06 9.19 -0.69
N GLU A 93 -8.09 9.55 0.16
CA GLU A 93 -7.20 8.59 0.82
C GLU A 93 -7.98 7.64 1.74
N ALA A 94 -8.91 8.16 2.54
CA ALA A 94 -9.73 7.36 3.45
C ALA A 94 -10.61 6.36 2.69
N VAL A 95 -11.26 6.82 1.62
CA VAL A 95 -12.07 5.95 0.72
C VAL A 95 -11.19 4.88 0.07
N HIS A 96 -10.02 5.25 -0.44
CA HIS A 96 -9.08 4.30 -1.03
C HIS A 96 -8.66 3.22 -0.03
N LYS A 97 -8.30 3.59 1.20
CA LYS A 97 -7.94 2.63 2.25
C LYS A 97 -9.08 1.67 2.59
N GLN A 98 -10.29 2.19 2.75
CA GLN A 98 -11.47 1.36 3.04
C GLN A 98 -11.72 0.36 1.92
N ASN A 99 -11.73 0.82 0.67
CA ASN A 99 -11.93 -0.03 -0.50
C ASN A 99 -10.81 -1.07 -0.63
N PHE A 100 -9.57 -0.67 -0.33
CA PHE A 100 -8.41 -1.57 -0.37
C PHE A 100 -8.54 -2.71 0.65
N TYR A 101 -8.93 -2.42 1.89
CA TYR A 101 -9.12 -3.44 2.92
C TYR A 101 -10.24 -4.42 2.54
N GLU A 102 -11.36 -3.93 2.02
CA GLU A 102 -12.47 -4.81 1.61
C GLU A 102 -12.10 -5.64 0.38
N PHE A 103 -11.44 -5.04 -0.60
CA PHE A 103 -11.01 -5.73 -1.81
C PHE A 103 -9.93 -6.78 -1.52
N GLU A 104 -8.99 -6.48 -0.64
CA GLU A 104 -7.96 -7.40 -0.19
C GLU A 104 -8.57 -8.68 0.41
N LYS A 105 -9.59 -8.56 1.25
CA LYS A 105 -10.29 -9.71 1.80
C LYS A 105 -10.86 -10.62 0.72
N VAL A 106 -11.55 -10.04 -0.27
CA VAL A 106 -12.12 -10.79 -1.40
C VAL A 106 -11.04 -11.47 -2.23
N LEU A 107 -9.95 -10.76 -2.51
CA LEU A 107 -8.84 -11.33 -3.27
C LEU A 107 -8.11 -12.45 -2.51
N ARG A 108 -7.97 -12.32 -1.20
CA ARG A 108 -7.29 -13.32 -0.35
C ARG A 108 -7.99 -14.66 -0.33
N GLU A 109 -9.31 -14.69 -0.47
CA GLU A 109 -10.06 -15.94 -0.59
C GLU A 109 -9.60 -16.76 -1.81
N ARG A 110 -9.27 -16.06 -2.91
CA ARG A 110 -8.84 -16.69 -4.16
C ARG A 110 -7.32 -16.83 -4.26
N TRP A 111 -6.58 -15.88 -3.71
CA TRP A 111 -5.10 -15.86 -3.71
C TRP A 111 -4.55 -15.65 -2.28
N PRO A 112 -4.62 -16.68 -1.41
CA PRO A 112 -4.24 -16.54 0.00
C PRO A 112 -2.76 -16.19 0.22
N GLY A 113 -1.91 -16.46 -0.77
CA GLY A 113 -0.48 -16.12 -0.74
C GLY A 113 -0.13 -14.75 -1.32
N MET A 114 -1.10 -13.90 -1.64
CA MET A 114 -0.83 -12.56 -2.20
C MET A 114 -0.10 -11.66 -1.21
N LEU A 115 0.65 -10.70 -1.73
CA LEU A 115 1.31 -9.64 -0.97
C LEU A 115 0.56 -8.31 -1.18
N PRO A 116 -0.27 -7.87 -0.23
CA PRO A 116 -0.92 -6.57 -0.31
C PRO A 116 0.09 -5.46 0.02
N ILE A 117 0.16 -4.46 -0.85
CA ILE A 117 0.93 -3.23 -0.63
C ILE A 117 -0.03 -2.06 -0.77
N GLY A 118 -0.22 -1.32 0.32
CA GLY A 118 -1.21 -0.25 0.39
C GLY A 118 -0.66 1.13 0.02
N ALA A 119 -1.45 2.14 0.30
CA ALA A 119 -1.08 3.55 0.23
C ALA A 119 -1.12 4.17 1.63
N GLY A 120 -0.11 4.95 1.97
CA GLY A 120 0.01 5.56 3.29
C GLY A 120 0.31 4.57 4.42
N CYS A 121 0.34 5.04 5.65
CA CYS A 121 0.63 4.21 6.82
C CYS A 121 -0.58 3.37 7.26
N CYS A 122 -0.31 2.31 8.02
CA CYS A 122 -1.37 1.53 8.67
C CYS A 122 -2.12 2.38 9.72
N THR A 123 -3.44 2.30 9.71
CA THR A 123 -4.33 3.03 10.63
C THR A 123 -5.23 2.11 11.47
N LYS A 124 -4.89 0.82 11.58
CA LYS A 124 -5.67 -0.17 12.33
C LYS A 124 -5.75 0.11 13.83
N CYS A 125 -4.67 0.59 14.42
CA CYS A 125 -4.57 0.91 15.84
C CYS A 125 -4.43 2.41 16.04
N LYS A 126 -5.10 2.96 17.04
CA LYS A 126 -4.89 4.35 17.46
C LYS A 126 -3.43 4.59 17.84
N THR A 127 -2.84 3.66 18.59
CA THR A 127 -1.41 3.63 18.93
C THR A 127 -0.84 2.27 18.55
N CYS A 128 0.19 2.27 17.70
CA CYS A 128 0.88 1.05 17.29
C CYS A 128 1.72 0.48 18.44
N THR A 129 1.85 -0.84 18.49
CA THR A 129 2.70 -1.55 19.44
C THR A 129 4.18 -1.46 19.13
N TYR A 130 4.56 -0.91 17.97
CA TYR A 130 5.96 -0.75 17.59
C TYR A 130 6.73 0.17 18.56
N PRO A 131 7.95 -0.15 18.95
CA PRO A 131 8.69 -1.40 18.72
C PRO A 131 8.53 -2.45 19.85
N ASP A 132 7.77 -2.12 20.90
CA ASP A 132 7.83 -2.79 22.20
C ASP A 132 7.11 -4.15 22.22
N ALA A 133 6.12 -4.34 21.37
CA ALA A 133 5.35 -5.58 21.27
C ALA A 133 5.00 -5.92 19.82
N PRO A 134 4.73 -7.21 19.50
CA PRO A 134 4.30 -7.63 18.16
C PRO A 134 3.04 -6.91 17.70
N CYS A 135 2.88 -6.78 16.37
CA CYS A 135 1.68 -6.22 15.78
C CYS A 135 0.44 -6.99 16.22
N ARG A 136 -0.64 -6.28 16.60
CA ARG A 136 -1.92 -6.90 16.99
C ARG A 136 -2.64 -7.53 15.81
N PHE A 137 -2.42 -7.00 14.58
CA PHE A 137 -3.10 -7.39 13.35
C PHE A 137 -2.09 -7.59 12.21
N PRO A 138 -1.14 -8.55 12.33
CA PRO A 138 -0.04 -8.68 11.37
C PRO A 138 -0.50 -8.96 9.93
N GLU A 139 -1.65 -9.62 9.77
CA GLU A 139 -2.22 -9.91 8.45
C GLU A 139 -2.96 -8.73 7.80
N GLN A 140 -3.20 -7.67 8.56
CA GLN A 140 -3.91 -6.46 8.12
C GLN A 140 -3.04 -5.20 8.19
N ALA A 141 -1.79 -5.31 8.60
CA ALA A 141 -0.84 -4.21 8.71
C ALA A 141 -0.06 -4.06 7.39
N PHE A 142 -0.72 -3.49 6.38
CA PHE A 142 -0.11 -3.34 5.05
C PHE A 142 0.85 -2.15 5.04
N SER A 143 2.06 -2.38 4.50
CA SER A 143 3.01 -1.32 4.21
C SER A 143 2.63 -0.63 2.90
N SER A 144 2.99 0.64 2.77
CA SER A 144 2.82 1.38 1.51
C SER A 144 3.91 1.03 0.50
N MET A 145 3.71 1.41 -0.75
CA MET A 145 4.73 1.28 -1.80
C MET A 145 5.98 2.09 -1.46
N GLU A 146 5.83 3.29 -0.91
CA GLU A 146 6.96 4.11 -0.43
C GLU A 146 7.71 3.45 0.72
N ALA A 147 7.00 2.80 1.64
CA ALA A 147 7.63 2.05 2.73
C ALA A 147 8.51 0.92 2.20
N TYR A 148 8.13 0.30 1.08
CA TYR A 148 8.98 -0.64 0.34
C TYR A 148 10.09 0.03 -0.47
N GLY A 149 10.01 1.33 -0.72
CA GLY A 149 11.00 2.09 -1.49
C GLY A 149 10.61 2.33 -2.96
N ASP A 150 9.38 2.08 -3.36
CA ASP A 150 8.88 2.36 -4.71
C ASP A 150 8.12 3.69 -4.75
N ARG A 151 8.28 4.46 -5.82
CA ARG A 151 7.63 5.76 -6.00
C ARG A 151 6.24 5.70 -6.63
N LYS A 152 5.71 4.54 -6.98
CA LYS A 152 4.48 4.39 -7.78
C LYS A 152 3.20 4.86 -7.11
N SER A 153 3.17 5.05 -5.81
CA SER A 153 2.00 5.59 -5.13
C SER A 153 1.96 7.13 -5.10
N VAL A 154 3.04 7.77 -5.53
CA VAL A 154 3.14 9.22 -5.64
C VAL A 154 2.86 9.63 -7.08
N VAL A 155 1.61 9.80 -7.42
CA VAL A 155 1.18 10.40 -8.69
C VAL A 155 0.15 11.48 -8.39
#